data_e4045584b7c195fdeec82c1866a88f43
#
_entry.id   e4045584b7c195fdeec82c1866a88f43
#
_cell.length_a   1.000
_cell.length_b   1.000
_cell.length_c   1.000
_cell.angle_alpha   90.00
_cell.angle_beta   90.00
_cell.angle_gamma   90.00
#
_symmetry.space_group_name_H-M   'P 1'
#
loop_
_entity.id
_entity.type
_entity.pdbx_description
1 polymer ?
#
loop_
_entity_poly.entity_id
_entity_poly.type
_entity_poly.pdbx_seq_one_letter_code
_entity_poly.pdbx_strand_id
1 'polypeptide(L)'
;KAALSEGIVPGGGVTLVNVSKEISADGNDSISAGRRILKEALRWPFQLITDNAGLNSSALLAQIEAGKSGLGVNVNDPAAGLVDVKKAGVIDPARVTKEAVQNAVSIASTAATMGALVVDVPEPKAPEMPAGGMGMGY
;
A
#
# COMPACT_ATOMS: atom_id res chain seq x y z
N LYS A 1 2.72 14.11 16.65
CA LYS A 1 2.79 15.45 16.00
C LYS A 1 1.94 15.50 14.71
N ALA A 2 2.09 14.55 13.76
CA ALA A 2 1.33 14.55 12.49
C ALA A 2 -0.20 14.52 12.69
N ALA A 3 -0.70 13.68 13.61
CA ALA A 3 -2.13 13.62 13.93
C ALA A 3 -2.67 14.89 14.58
N LEU A 4 -1.81 15.66 15.28
CA LEU A 4 -2.19 16.93 15.89
C LEU A 4 -2.26 18.07 14.86
N SER A 5 -1.56 17.97 13.74
CA SER A 5 -1.52 19.02 12.72
C SER A 5 -2.71 18.98 11.75
N GLU A 6 -3.08 17.79 11.26
CA GLU A 6 -4.12 17.62 10.23
C GLU A 6 -5.23 16.62 10.63
N GLY A 7 -5.19 16.14 11.89
CA GLY A 7 -6.18 15.19 12.39
C GLY A 7 -5.91 13.75 12.00
N ILE A 8 -6.94 12.91 12.17
CA ILE A 8 -6.93 11.48 11.91
C ILE A 8 -7.98 11.06 10.90
N VAL A 9 -7.67 10.03 10.15
CA VAL A 9 -8.55 9.41 9.14
C VAL A 9 -8.75 7.92 9.44
N PRO A 10 -9.76 7.26 8.87
CA PRO A 10 -9.89 5.80 8.87
C PRO A 10 -8.60 5.14 8.41
N GLY A 11 -8.04 4.24 9.22
CA GLY A 11 -6.79 3.54 8.94
C GLY A 11 -6.97 2.27 8.10
N GLY A 12 -5.90 1.45 8.04
CA GLY A 12 -5.95 0.17 7.34
C GLY A 12 -6.15 0.26 5.83
N GLY A 13 -5.77 1.37 5.21
CA GLY A 13 -5.97 1.61 3.77
C GLY A 13 -7.39 2.05 3.38
N VAL A 14 -8.35 2.04 4.30
CA VAL A 14 -9.78 2.36 4.04
C VAL A 14 -9.96 3.78 3.49
N THR A 15 -9.21 4.75 4.02
CA THR A 15 -9.26 6.12 3.52
C THR A 15 -8.87 6.22 2.05
N LEU A 16 -7.84 5.49 1.62
CA LEU A 16 -7.41 5.49 0.23
C LEU A 16 -8.44 4.85 -0.69
N VAL A 17 -9.08 3.76 -0.25
CA VAL A 17 -10.21 3.15 -0.98
C VAL A 17 -11.37 4.15 -1.11
N ASN A 18 -11.73 4.87 -0.05
CA ASN A 18 -12.79 5.87 -0.13
C ASN A 18 -12.43 7.03 -1.08
N VAL A 19 -11.19 7.52 -1.03
CA VAL A 19 -10.71 8.55 -1.97
C VAL A 19 -10.73 8.05 -3.41
N SER A 20 -10.39 6.77 -3.65
CA SER A 20 -10.44 6.20 -5.00
C SER A 20 -11.86 6.24 -5.61
N LYS A 21 -12.90 6.14 -4.80
CA LYS A 21 -14.30 6.23 -5.24
C LYS A 21 -14.65 7.61 -5.80
N GLU A 22 -14.07 8.67 -5.25
CA GLU A 22 -14.32 10.06 -5.64
C GLU A 22 -13.57 10.47 -6.94
N ILE A 23 -12.64 9.63 -7.41
CA ILE A 23 -11.88 9.92 -8.63
C ILE A 23 -12.72 9.58 -9.86
N SER A 24 -13.20 10.60 -10.57
CA SER A 24 -13.80 10.42 -11.90
C SER A 24 -12.70 10.20 -12.94
N ALA A 25 -12.87 9.15 -13.75
CA ALA A 25 -11.90 8.71 -14.75
C ALA A 25 -12.58 8.28 -16.07
N ASP A 26 -13.69 8.93 -16.42
CA ASP A 26 -14.61 8.49 -17.48
C ASP A 26 -14.21 8.94 -18.91
N GLY A 27 -13.15 9.75 -19.03
CA GLY A 27 -12.63 10.19 -20.34
C GLY A 27 -11.69 9.20 -21.01
N ASN A 28 -11.39 9.44 -22.30
CA ASN A 28 -10.42 8.68 -23.09
C ASN A 28 -9.10 9.45 -23.31
N ASP A 29 -8.93 10.58 -22.65
CA ASP A 29 -7.71 11.40 -22.71
C ASP A 29 -6.61 10.89 -21.77
N SER A 30 -5.42 11.44 -21.91
CA SER A 30 -4.26 11.09 -21.07
C SER A 30 -4.47 11.39 -19.59
N ILE A 31 -5.25 12.42 -19.26
CA ILE A 31 -5.56 12.79 -17.88
C ILE A 31 -6.45 11.72 -17.24
N SER A 32 -7.48 11.30 -17.98
CA SER A 32 -8.37 10.23 -17.52
C SER A 32 -7.63 8.88 -17.39
N ALA A 33 -6.66 8.61 -18.27
CA ALA A 33 -5.79 7.45 -18.14
C ALA A 33 -4.96 7.50 -16.83
N GLY A 34 -4.35 8.63 -16.52
CA GLY A 34 -3.61 8.84 -15.27
C GLY A 34 -4.52 8.70 -14.04
N ARG A 35 -5.75 9.24 -14.11
CA ARG A 35 -6.74 9.08 -13.03
C ARG A 35 -7.14 7.62 -12.80
N ARG A 36 -7.29 6.81 -13.87
CA ARG A 36 -7.56 5.37 -13.75
C ARG A 36 -6.43 4.65 -13.04
N ILE A 37 -5.18 4.93 -13.41
CA ILE A 37 -4.00 4.35 -12.74
C ILE A 37 -3.98 4.73 -11.27
N LEU A 38 -4.18 6.00 -10.93
CA LEU A 38 -4.20 6.45 -9.54
C LEU A 38 -5.35 5.79 -8.76
N LYS A 39 -6.55 5.75 -9.32
CA LYS A 39 -7.72 5.11 -8.72
C LYS A 39 -7.46 3.66 -8.35
N GLU A 40 -6.82 2.91 -9.23
CA GLU A 40 -6.46 1.52 -9.00
C GLU A 40 -5.34 1.40 -7.95
N ALA A 41 -4.29 2.22 -8.06
CA ALA A 41 -3.18 2.21 -7.13
C ALA A 41 -3.58 2.50 -5.68
N LEU A 42 -4.58 3.36 -5.46
CA LEU A 42 -5.07 3.69 -4.11
C LEU A 42 -5.74 2.52 -3.39
N ARG A 43 -6.14 1.46 -4.08
CA ARG A 43 -6.74 0.24 -3.50
C ARG A 43 -5.70 -0.72 -2.95
N TRP A 44 -4.50 -0.70 -3.52
CA TRP A 44 -3.42 -1.64 -3.19
C TRP A 44 -3.03 -1.71 -1.72
N PRO A 45 -2.88 -0.60 -0.98
CA PRO A 45 -2.53 -0.67 0.44
C PRO A 45 -3.54 -1.47 1.27
N PHE A 46 -4.83 -1.31 1.01
CA PHE A 46 -5.88 -2.08 1.68
C PHE A 46 -5.79 -3.57 1.31
N GLN A 47 -5.66 -3.88 0.02
CA GLN A 47 -5.54 -5.27 -0.44
C GLN A 47 -4.33 -5.95 0.18
N LEU A 48 -3.17 -5.30 0.16
CA LEU A 48 -1.94 -5.86 0.74
C LEU A 48 -2.09 -6.16 2.25
N ILE A 49 -2.71 -5.26 3.00
CA ILE A 49 -2.94 -5.46 4.44
C ILE A 49 -3.86 -6.66 4.67
N THR A 50 -4.94 -6.78 3.92
CA THR A 50 -5.91 -7.87 4.07
C THR A 50 -5.38 -9.21 3.56
N ASP A 51 -4.63 -9.23 2.47
CA ASP A 51 -3.95 -10.43 1.95
C ASP A 51 -2.91 -10.95 2.94
N ASN A 52 -2.11 -10.06 3.53
CA ASN A 52 -1.13 -10.41 4.56
C ASN A 52 -1.79 -10.99 5.83
N ALA A 53 -3.04 -10.61 6.09
CA ALA A 53 -3.85 -11.18 7.18
C ALA A 53 -4.55 -12.48 6.78
N GLY A 54 -4.34 -13.01 5.57
CA GLY A 54 -4.99 -14.22 5.06
C GLY A 54 -6.47 -14.06 4.71
N LEU A 55 -6.93 -12.83 4.50
CA LEU A 55 -8.32 -12.52 4.17
C LEU A 55 -8.53 -12.40 2.66
N ASN A 56 -9.75 -12.58 2.20
CA ASN A 56 -10.10 -12.36 0.80
C ASN A 56 -10.24 -10.86 0.50
N SER A 57 -9.14 -10.23 0.10
CA SER A 57 -9.05 -8.79 -0.16
C SER A 57 -10.05 -8.31 -1.21
N SER A 58 -10.26 -9.08 -2.29
CA SER A 58 -11.16 -8.70 -3.38
C SER A 58 -12.62 -8.65 -2.93
N ALA A 59 -13.05 -9.63 -2.13
CA ALA A 59 -14.40 -9.65 -1.59
C ALA A 59 -14.64 -8.50 -0.61
N LEU A 60 -13.65 -8.23 0.25
CA LEU A 60 -13.71 -7.13 1.22
C LEU A 60 -13.68 -5.77 0.54
N LEU A 61 -12.85 -5.60 -0.49
CA LEU A 61 -12.79 -4.37 -1.27
C LEU A 61 -14.16 -4.06 -1.91
N ALA A 62 -14.78 -5.06 -2.56
CA ALA A 62 -16.10 -4.89 -3.15
C ALA A 62 -17.16 -4.46 -2.12
N GLN A 63 -17.12 -5.02 -0.91
CA GLN A 63 -18.02 -4.64 0.16
C GLN A 63 -17.79 -3.21 0.66
N ILE A 64 -16.53 -2.77 0.78
CA ILE A 64 -16.19 -1.40 1.19
C ILE A 64 -16.57 -0.40 0.10
N GLU A 65 -16.38 -0.75 -1.17
CA GLU A 65 -16.76 0.13 -2.29
C GLU A 65 -18.28 0.32 -2.39
N ALA A 66 -19.04 -0.71 -2.10
CA ALA A 66 -20.50 -0.63 -2.03
C ALA A 66 -21.02 -0.01 -0.72
N GLY A 67 -20.21 0.02 0.32
CA GLY A 67 -20.58 0.45 1.65
C GLY A 67 -20.44 1.96 1.89
N LYS A 68 -20.75 2.35 3.13
CA LYS A 68 -20.55 3.72 3.62
C LYS A 68 -19.07 3.99 3.86
N SER A 69 -18.66 5.23 3.66
CA SER A 69 -17.30 5.68 3.99
C SER A 69 -16.96 5.44 5.46
N GLY A 70 -15.73 4.97 5.73
CA GLY A 70 -15.25 4.65 7.08
C GLY A 70 -15.49 3.23 7.54
N LEU A 71 -16.24 2.41 6.77
CA LEU A 71 -16.32 0.97 7.01
C LEU A 71 -15.08 0.27 6.46
N GLY A 72 -14.57 -0.67 7.21
CA GLY A 72 -13.40 -1.48 6.85
C GLY A 72 -13.29 -2.70 7.73
N VAL A 73 -12.15 -3.38 7.67
CA VAL A 73 -11.89 -4.60 8.44
C VAL A 73 -10.81 -4.32 9.48
N ASN A 74 -11.08 -4.76 10.71
CA ASN A 74 -10.03 -4.87 11.72
C ASN A 74 -9.35 -6.24 11.56
N VAL A 75 -8.13 -6.24 11.02
CA VAL A 75 -7.38 -7.48 10.75
C VAL A 75 -7.01 -8.25 12.03
N ASN A 76 -7.07 -7.61 13.20
CA ASN A 76 -6.88 -8.28 14.50
C ASN A 76 -8.16 -8.96 14.99
N ASP A 77 -9.32 -8.62 14.43
CA ASP A 77 -10.61 -9.25 14.72
C ASP A 77 -11.44 -9.39 13.43
N PRO A 78 -11.02 -10.25 12.51
CA PRO A 78 -11.69 -10.40 11.22
C PRO A 78 -13.09 -11.00 11.33
N ALA A 79 -13.42 -11.68 12.44
CA ALA A 79 -14.73 -12.26 12.68
C ALA A 79 -15.82 -11.20 12.90
N ALA A 80 -15.44 -9.99 13.30
CA ALA A 80 -16.35 -8.84 13.42
C ALA A 80 -16.88 -8.34 12.06
N GLY A 81 -16.30 -8.78 10.94
CA GLY A 81 -16.68 -8.36 9.59
C GLY A 81 -16.34 -6.88 9.32
N LEU A 82 -17.21 -6.20 8.56
CA LEU A 82 -17.06 -4.77 8.30
C LEU A 82 -17.50 -3.96 9.53
N VAL A 83 -16.58 -3.15 10.03
CA VAL A 83 -16.77 -2.27 11.19
C VAL A 83 -16.42 -0.82 10.84
N ASP A 84 -16.91 0.13 11.65
CA ASP A 84 -16.40 1.50 11.63
C ASP A 84 -14.97 1.47 12.20
N VAL A 85 -13.98 1.55 11.32
CA VAL A 85 -12.56 1.39 11.69
C VAL A 85 -12.07 2.49 12.63
N LYS A 86 -12.63 3.69 12.58
CA LYS A 86 -12.30 4.76 13.54
C LYS A 86 -12.76 4.41 14.95
N LYS A 87 -13.97 3.86 15.10
CA LYS A 87 -14.49 3.40 16.39
C LYS A 87 -13.74 2.17 16.89
N ALA A 88 -13.28 1.32 15.98
CA ALA A 88 -12.44 0.16 16.30
C ALA A 88 -10.97 0.55 16.64
N GLY A 89 -10.62 1.83 16.61
CA GLY A 89 -9.27 2.31 16.92
C GLY A 89 -8.27 2.13 15.77
N VAL A 90 -8.71 1.74 14.58
CA VAL A 90 -7.86 1.64 13.38
C VAL A 90 -7.84 3.00 12.70
N ILE A 91 -6.83 3.79 13.00
CA ILE A 91 -6.71 5.19 12.57
C ILE A 91 -5.31 5.49 12.05
N ASP A 92 -5.25 6.37 11.05
CA ASP A 92 -4.00 6.90 10.51
C ASP A 92 -3.94 8.42 10.63
N PRO A 93 -2.74 9.04 10.77
CA PRO A 93 -2.60 10.49 10.69
C PRO A 93 -2.87 10.95 9.24
N ALA A 94 -3.78 11.90 9.07
CA ALA A 94 -4.19 12.41 7.74
C ALA A 94 -2.99 12.92 6.92
N ARG A 95 -2.08 13.66 7.57
CA ARG A 95 -0.88 14.19 6.95
C ARG A 95 0.02 13.09 6.38
N VAL A 96 0.25 12.01 7.13
CA VAL A 96 1.11 10.90 6.69
C VAL A 96 0.52 10.22 5.45
N THR A 97 -0.78 9.92 5.48
CA THR A 97 -1.48 9.32 4.35
C THR A 97 -1.41 10.20 3.09
N LYS A 98 -1.61 11.52 3.26
CA LYS A 98 -1.51 12.49 2.16
C LYS A 98 -0.10 12.56 1.58
N GLU A 99 0.91 12.74 2.42
CA GLU A 99 2.31 12.84 1.99
C GLU A 99 2.80 11.54 1.32
N ALA A 100 2.36 10.38 1.80
CA ALA A 100 2.68 9.09 1.18
C ALA A 100 2.18 9.01 -0.27
N VAL A 101 0.94 9.41 -0.53
CA VAL A 101 0.37 9.44 -1.89
C VAL A 101 1.09 10.45 -2.77
N GLN A 102 1.36 11.67 -2.27
CA GLN A 102 2.06 12.71 -3.03
C GLN A 102 3.45 12.27 -3.45
N ASN A 103 4.22 11.68 -2.53
CA ASN A 103 5.56 11.18 -2.80
C ASN A 103 5.55 10.00 -3.77
N ALA A 104 4.62 9.05 -3.62
CA ALA A 104 4.47 7.93 -4.53
C ALA A 104 4.16 8.38 -5.95
N VAL A 105 3.23 9.33 -6.13
CA VAL A 105 2.89 9.89 -7.44
C VAL A 105 4.07 10.64 -8.05
N SER A 106 4.84 11.40 -7.27
CA SER A 106 6.03 12.11 -7.73
C SER A 106 7.09 11.13 -8.29
N ILE A 107 7.39 10.06 -7.55
CA ILE A 107 8.33 9.03 -7.98
C ILE A 107 7.81 8.28 -9.21
N ALA A 108 6.54 7.88 -9.21
CA ALA A 108 5.93 7.18 -10.33
C ALA A 108 5.94 8.02 -11.62
N SER A 109 5.68 9.32 -11.52
CA SER A 109 5.73 10.24 -12.66
C SER A 109 7.14 10.32 -13.25
N THR A 110 8.16 10.38 -12.39
CA THR A 110 9.55 10.37 -12.82
C THR A 110 9.89 9.04 -13.50
N ALA A 111 9.53 7.91 -12.87
CA ALA A 111 9.78 6.58 -13.41
C ALA A 111 9.08 6.36 -14.78
N ALA A 112 7.86 6.85 -14.94
CA ALA A 112 7.10 6.73 -16.18
C ALA A 112 7.72 7.51 -17.37
N THR A 113 8.54 8.52 -17.09
CA THR A 113 9.22 9.34 -18.11
C THR A 113 10.65 8.91 -18.39
N MET A 114 11.19 7.92 -17.63
CA MET A 114 12.56 7.42 -17.86
C MET A 114 12.62 6.51 -19.07
N GLY A 115 13.68 6.67 -19.88
CA GLY A 115 13.96 5.77 -21.03
C GLY A 115 14.73 4.52 -20.63
N ALA A 116 15.40 4.51 -19.49
CA ALA A 116 16.16 3.37 -18.98
C ALA A 116 16.31 3.46 -17.45
N LEU A 117 16.45 2.28 -16.81
CA LEU A 117 16.82 2.14 -15.40
C LEU A 117 18.16 1.40 -15.33
N VAL A 118 19.14 2.00 -14.67
CA VAL A 118 20.45 1.38 -14.45
C VAL A 118 20.53 0.99 -12.97
N VAL A 119 20.79 -0.28 -12.71
CA VAL A 119 20.94 -0.82 -11.36
C VAL A 119 22.21 -1.67 -11.27
N ASP A 120 22.83 -1.66 -10.10
CA ASP A 120 23.92 -2.59 -9.81
C ASP A 120 23.37 -4.01 -9.64
N VAL A 121 23.97 -4.97 -10.34
CA VAL A 121 23.68 -6.39 -10.14
C VAL A 121 24.60 -6.89 -9.05
N PRO A 122 24.09 -7.41 -7.92
CA PRO A 122 24.95 -7.99 -6.87
C PRO A 122 25.82 -9.10 -7.45
N GLU A 123 27.13 -9.05 -7.22
CA GLU A 123 28.02 -10.14 -7.59
C GLU A 123 27.59 -11.43 -6.87
N PRO A 124 27.63 -12.57 -7.57
CA PRO A 124 27.40 -13.86 -6.92
C PRO A 124 28.40 -14.03 -5.78
N LYS A 125 27.94 -14.30 -4.57
CA LYS A 125 28.83 -14.64 -3.46
C LYS A 125 29.71 -15.81 -3.89
N ALA A 126 31.04 -15.60 -3.89
CA ALA A 126 31.98 -16.69 -4.10
C ALA A 126 31.67 -17.81 -3.08
N PRO A 127 31.69 -19.07 -3.49
CA PRO A 127 31.51 -20.19 -2.55
C PRO A 127 32.55 -20.07 -1.43
N GLU A 128 32.11 -20.03 -0.18
CA GLU A 128 32.99 -20.09 0.98
C GLU A 128 33.77 -21.40 0.89
N MET A 129 35.08 -21.31 0.62
CA MET A 129 35.97 -22.50 0.73
C MET A 129 35.97 -22.92 2.19
N PRO A 130 35.68 -24.19 2.48
CA PRO A 130 35.80 -24.68 3.83
C PRO A 130 37.23 -24.48 4.29
N ALA A 131 37.42 -23.83 5.42
CA ALA A 131 38.71 -23.65 6.06
C ALA A 131 39.31 -25.05 6.27
N GLY A 132 40.29 -25.39 5.43
CA GLY A 132 41.02 -26.64 5.50
C GLY A 132 41.69 -26.76 6.87
N GLY A 133 41.27 -27.74 7.65
CA GLY A 133 41.89 -28.08 8.91
C GLY A 133 43.36 -28.43 8.67
N MET A 134 44.28 -27.60 9.16
CA MET A 134 45.67 -28.00 9.36
C MET A 134 45.69 -29.05 10.47
N GLY A 135 45.66 -30.31 10.06
CA GLY A 135 46.06 -31.41 10.92
C GLY A 135 47.56 -31.31 11.16
N MET A 136 47.96 -30.92 12.36
CA MET A 136 49.31 -31.20 12.85
C MET A 136 49.41 -32.69 13.05
N GLY A 137 50.31 -33.29 12.30
CA GLY A 137 50.83 -34.57 12.59
C GLY A 137 52.35 -34.46 12.62
N TYR A 138 52.90 -34.71 13.81
CA TYR A 138 54.31 -34.78 14.01
C TYR A 138 54.91 -35.88 13.22
#